data_fdce6bd8bdc0882399bc0fc7138b7e94
#
_entry.id   fdce6bd8bdc0882399bc0fc7138b7e94
#
_cell.length_a   1.000
_cell.length_b   1.000
_cell.length_c   1.000
_cell.angle_alpha   90.00
_cell.angle_beta   90.00
_cell.angle_gamma   90.00
#
_symmetry.space_group_name_H-M   'P 1'
#
loop_
_entity.id
_entity.type
_entity.pdbx_description
1 polymer ?
#
loop_
_entity_poly.entity_id
_entity_poly.type
_entity_poly.pdbx_seq_one_letter_code
_entity_poly.pdbx_strand_id
1 'polypeptide(L)'
;MATRSLVSVHEYLSTSYRPDCDYVDGVVLERNLGEYDHSRLMGEVMFYFHSRRGQWGLRVFPSLRVRVSATRFRVPDVCLTLGDPPEQILTTPPFICIEILSKDDRFSEMRQRVEDYLNFRVPYVWILDPGTRQAWRCTATGTQDVTELRTENPETVVPVCDLFE
;
A
#
# COMPACT_ATOMS: atom_id res chain seq x y z
N MET A 1 -32.08 -9.72 0.40
CA MET A 1 -30.78 -9.02 0.61
C MET A 1 -30.08 -9.72 1.76
N ALA A 2 -28.92 -10.33 1.51
CA ALA A 2 -28.12 -10.93 2.58
C ALA A 2 -27.58 -9.79 3.45
N THR A 3 -27.98 -9.74 4.70
CA THR A 3 -27.43 -8.82 5.69
C THR A 3 -25.97 -9.26 5.92
N ARG A 4 -25.01 -8.50 5.40
CA ARG A 4 -23.60 -8.77 5.76
C ARG A 4 -23.49 -8.56 7.27
N SER A 5 -23.15 -9.63 7.97
CA SER A 5 -22.85 -9.56 9.40
C SER A 5 -21.63 -8.67 9.58
N LEU A 6 -21.73 -7.63 10.39
CA LEU A 6 -20.60 -6.77 10.71
C LEU A 6 -19.66 -7.53 11.67
N VAL A 7 -18.39 -7.47 11.38
CA VAL A 7 -17.30 -8.05 12.18
C VAL A 7 -16.73 -6.96 13.09
N SER A 8 -16.49 -7.26 14.35
CA SER A 8 -15.83 -6.29 15.25
C SER A 8 -14.35 -6.16 14.94
N VAL A 9 -13.72 -5.04 15.33
CA VAL A 9 -12.26 -4.86 15.23
C VAL A 9 -11.52 -5.99 15.94
N HIS A 10 -11.98 -6.39 17.14
CA HIS A 10 -11.37 -7.47 17.89
C HIS A 10 -11.44 -8.80 17.13
N GLU A 11 -12.59 -9.13 16.56
CA GLU A 11 -12.75 -10.34 15.75
C GLU A 11 -11.86 -10.33 14.51
N TYR A 12 -11.81 -9.19 13.80
CA TYR A 12 -10.91 -9.02 12.65
C TYR A 12 -9.45 -9.24 13.03
N LEU A 13 -8.99 -8.65 14.12
CA LEU A 13 -7.59 -8.76 14.56
C LEU A 13 -7.23 -10.16 15.10
N SER A 14 -8.21 -10.89 15.61
CA SER A 14 -8.01 -12.26 16.10
C SER A 14 -8.22 -13.35 15.06
N THR A 15 -8.65 -12.98 13.84
CA THR A 15 -8.88 -13.90 12.73
C THR A 15 -7.73 -13.85 11.73
N SER A 16 -7.28 -15.01 11.28
CA SER A 16 -6.27 -15.13 10.23
C SER A 16 -6.95 -15.25 8.88
N TYR A 17 -6.81 -14.23 8.05
CA TYR A 17 -7.33 -14.24 6.67
C TYR A 17 -6.25 -14.68 5.69
N ARG A 18 -6.62 -15.50 4.71
CA ARG A 18 -5.70 -15.96 3.67
C ARG A 18 -6.40 -15.94 2.31
N PRO A 19 -6.06 -15.04 1.40
CA PRO A 19 -5.09 -13.93 1.57
C PRO A 19 -5.53 -12.92 2.62
N ASP A 20 -4.61 -12.07 3.04
CA ASP A 20 -4.91 -11.00 4.01
C ASP A 20 -6.00 -10.06 3.46
N CYS A 21 -6.84 -9.53 4.33
CA CYS A 21 -8.00 -8.73 3.96
C CYS A 21 -7.92 -7.33 4.58
N ASP A 22 -8.45 -6.34 3.86
CA ASP A 22 -8.75 -5.04 4.42
C ASP A 22 -9.96 -5.13 5.35
N TYR A 23 -10.07 -4.19 6.27
CA TYR A 23 -11.23 -4.03 7.13
C TYR A 23 -11.71 -2.59 7.11
N VAL A 24 -12.97 -2.38 6.77
CA VAL A 24 -13.56 -1.05 6.65
C VAL A 24 -14.91 -1.03 7.36
N ASP A 25 -14.95 -0.32 8.50
CA ASP A 25 -16.19 -0.03 9.24
C ASP A 25 -17.07 -1.28 9.49
N GLY A 26 -16.46 -2.37 9.92
CA GLY A 26 -17.13 -3.63 10.21
C GLY A 26 -17.19 -4.61 9.04
N VAL A 27 -16.71 -4.25 7.87
CA VAL A 27 -16.72 -5.12 6.68
C VAL A 27 -15.32 -5.61 6.37
N VAL A 28 -15.15 -6.92 6.27
CA VAL A 28 -13.93 -7.56 5.78
C VAL A 28 -13.97 -7.55 4.26
N LEU A 29 -12.95 -6.97 3.64
CA LEU A 29 -12.82 -6.85 2.19
C LEU A 29 -11.69 -7.74 1.71
N GLU A 30 -12.04 -8.72 0.88
CA GLU A 30 -11.04 -9.55 0.21
C GLU A 30 -10.21 -8.69 -0.75
N ARG A 31 -8.91 -8.94 -0.77
CA ARG A 31 -8.00 -8.34 -1.73
C ARG A 31 -7.94 -9.22 -2.98
N ASN A 32 -7.70 -8.59 -4.12
CA ASN A 32 -7.49 -9.33 -5.36
C ASN A 32 -6.26 -10.23 -5.22
N LEU A 33 -6.36 -11.44 -5.75
CA LEU A 33 -5.23 -12.35 -5.81
C LEU A 33 -4.19 -11.81 -6.80
N GLY A 34 -2.94 -11.80 -6.39
CA GLY A 34 -1.84 -11.39 -7.24
C GLY A 34 -1.64 -12.37 -8.39
N GLU A 35 -1.75 -11.86 -9.63
CA GLU A 35 -1.30 -12.57 -10.82
C GLU A 35 0.19 -12.31 -11.07
N TYR A 36 0.73 -12.93 -12.11
CA TYR A 36 2.16 -12.88 -12.41
C TYR A 36 2.71 -11.45 -12.47
N ASP A 37 2.08 -10.57 -13.25
CA ASP A 37 2.57 -9.20 -13.43
C ASP A 37 2.54 -8.38 -12.14
N HIS A 38 1.47 -8.50 -11.36
CA HIS A 38 1.36 -7.88 -10.04
C HIS A 38 2.45 -8.40 -9.09
N SER A 39 2.59 -9.72 -8.99
CA SER A 39 3.55 -10.35 -8.09
C SER A 39 4.99 -10.07 -8.50
N ARG A 40 5.28 -10.07 -9.80
CA ARG A 40 6.59 -9.72 -10.34
C ARG A 40 6.95 -8.27 -9.97
N LEU A 41 6.06 -7.31 -10.26
CA LEU A 41 6.30 -5.90 -9.95
C LEU A 41 6.48 -5.68 -8.43
N MET A 42 5.68 -6.36 -7.61
CA MET A 42 5.86 -6.29 -6.16
C MET A 42 7.26 -6.79 -5.74
N GLY A 43 7.74 -7.86 -6.33
CA GLY A 43 9.09 -8.39 -6.11
C GLY A 43 10.18 -7.38 -6.51
N GLU A 44 10.06 -6.76 -7.67
CA GLU A 44 11.01 -5.74 -8.16
C GLU A 44 11.02 -4.50 -7.25
N VAL A 45 9.88 -4.01 -6.86
CA VAL A 45 9.76 -2.88 -5.91
C VAL A 45 10.41 -3.22 -4.57
N MET A 46 10.11 -4.41 -4.02
CA MET A 46 10.71 -4.89 -2.78
C MET A 46 12.24 -4.95 -2.87
N PHE A 47 12.76 -5.54 -3.93
CA PHE A 47 14.20 -5.66 -4.17
C PHE A 47 14.86 -4.28 -4.33
N TYR A 48 14.25 -3.40 -5.11
CA TYR A 48 14.76 -2.05 -5.38
C TYR A 48 15.00 -1.27 -4.08
N PHE A 49 14.00 -1.22 -3.22
CA PHE A 49 14.10 -0.51 -1.95
C PHE A 49 14.96 -1.25 -0.92
N HIS A 50 14.85 -2.57 -0.84
CA HIS A 50 15.64 -3.36 0.10
C HIS A 50 17.15 -3.24 -0.17
N SER A 51 17.57 -3.26 -1.44
CA SER A 51 18.98 -3.11 -1.81
C SER A 51 19.56 -1.73 -1.46
N ARG A 52 18.71 -0.71 -1.31
CA ARG A 52 19.10 0.67 -0.98
C ARG A 52 18.81 1.07 0.48
N ARG A 53 18.40 0.11 1.33
CA ARG A 53 18.04 0.39 2.73
C ARG A 53 19.14 1.08 3.54
N GLY A 54 20.40 0.75 3.28
CA GLY A 54 21.54 1.38 3.97
C GLY A 54 21.76 2.83 3.53
N GLN A 55 21.45 3.16 2.28
CA GLN A 55 21.59 4.50 1.73
C GLN A 55 20.46 5.43 2.20
N TRP A 56 19.23 4.93 2.24
CA TRP A 56 18.05 5.76 2.49
C TRP A 56 17.48 5.63 3.90
N GLY A 57 17.91 4.65 4.67
CA GLY A 57 17.36 4.38 6.01
C GLY A 57 15.92 3.87 5.99
N LEU A 58 15.42 3.48 4.81
CA LEU A 58 14.07 2.96 4.65
C LEU A 58 14.02 1.44 4.86
N ARG A 59 12.93 0.97 5.44
CA ARG A 59 12.57 -0.44 5.50
C ARG A 59 11.36 -0.69 4.65
N VAL A 60 11.37 -1.76 3.86
CA VAL A 60 10.31 -2.12 2.93
C VAL A 60 9.63 -3.40 3.37
N PHE A 61 8.31 -3.42 3.34
CA PHE A 61 7.49 -4.55 3.78
C PHE A 61 6.38 -4.84 2.77
N PRO A 62 6.17 -6.11 2.42
CA PRO A 62 4.99 -6.52 1.67
C PRO A 62 3.80 -6.70 2.62
N SER A 63 2.63 -6.29 2.20
CA SER A 63 1.37 -6.63 2.86
C SER A 63 1.35 -6.41 4.39
N LEU A 64 2.01 -5.36 4.86
CA LEU A 64 2.00 -5.00 6.27
C LEU A 64 0.71 -4.27 6.61
N ARG A 65 0.00 -4.74 7.63
CA ARG A 65 -1.28 -4.18 8.06
C ARG A 65 -1.09 -2.80 8.71
N VAL A 66 -1.91 -1.85 8.28
CA VAL A 66 -1.90 -0.45 8.75
C VAL A 66 -3.28 -0.08 9.28
N ARG A 67 -3.34 0.37 10.53
CA ARG A 67 -4.57 0.92 11.12
C ARG A 67 -4.70 2.39 10.72
N VAL A 68 -5.46 2.67 9.67
CA VAL A 68 -5.62 4.02 9.13
C VAL A 68 -6.65 4.87 9.89
N SER A 69 -7.53 4.23 10.65
CA SER A 69 -8.45 4.88 11.59
C SER A 69 -8.89 3.91 12.69
N ALA A 70 -9.72 4.36 13.62
CA ALA A 70 -10.22 3.51 14.69
C ALA A 70 -10.96 2.26 14.18
N THR A 71 -11.61 2.36 13.03
CA THR A 71 -12.47 1.31 12.44
C THR A 71 -12.01 0.87 11.05
N ARG A 72 -10.79 1.25 10.61
CA ARG A 72 -10.28 0.87 9.28
C ARG A 72 -8.85 0.40 9.34
N PHE A 73 -8.62 -0.75 8.70
CA PHE A 73 -7.32 -1.36 8.51
C PHE A 73 -7.12 -1.60 7.01
N ARG A 74 -5.98 -1.16 6.49
CA ARG A 74 -5.56 -1.39 5.12
C ARG A 74 -4.31 -2.25 5.09
N VAL A 75 -4.17 -2.98 4.00
CA VAL A 75 -3.00 -3.81 3.74
C VAL A 75 -2.41 -3.37 2.39
N PRO A 76 -1.55 -2.33 2.36
CA PRO A 76 -0.92 -1.91 1.12
C PRO A 76 -0.08 -3.04 0.53
N ASP A 77 0.02 -3.11 -0.79
CA ASP A 77 0.86 -4.12 -1.45
C ASP A 77 2.30 -4.01 -0.99
N VAL A 78 2.81 -2.79 -0.91
CA VAL A 78 4.13 -2.48 -0.34
C VAL A 78 4.03 -1.23 0.52
N CYS A 79 4.64 -1.25 1.69
CA CYS A 79 4.84 -0.04 2.47
C CYS A 79 6.29 0.10 2.93
N LEU A 80 6.70 1.34 3.15
CA LEU A 80 8.03 1.67 3.64
C LEU A 80 7.94 2.51 4.90
N THR A 81 8.84 2.22 5.85
CA THR A 81 8.97 2.96 7.10
C THR A 81 10.36 3.58 7.22
N LEU A 82 10.45 4.64 8.03
CA LEU A 82 11.72 5.21 8.45
C LEU A 82 12.26 4.37 9.62
N GLY A 83 13.20 3.47 9.32
CA GLY A 83 13.68 2.50 10.29
C GLY A 83 12.68 1.37 10.57
N ASP A 84 13.01 0.54 11.56
CA ASP A 84 12.18 -0.61 11.94
C ASP A 84 10.97 -0.14 12.76
N PRO A 85 9.74 -0.56 12.38
CA PRO A 85 8.56 -0.20 13.15
C PRO A 85 8.54 -0.94 14.49
N PRO A 86 8.10 -0.29 15.59
CA PRO A 86 8.01 -0.93 16.89
C PRO A 86 6.80 -1.86 17.05
N GLU A 87 5.88 -1.85 16.09
CA GLU A 87 4.57 -2.47 16.18
C GLU A 87 4.38 -3.56 15.13
N GLN A 88 3.60 -4.60 15.45
CA GLN A 88 3.24 -5.67 14.51
C GLN A 88 2.19 -5.21 13.49
N ILE A 89 1.33 -4.28 13.88
CA ILE A 89 0.35 -3.60 13.03
C ILE A 89 0.64 -2.11 13.17
N LEU A 90 0.87 -1.42 12.07
CA LEU A 90 1.22 -0.02 12.13
C LEU A 90 0.03 0.82 12.61
N THR A 91 0.23 1.58 13.68
CA THR A 91 -0.71 2.58 14.21
C THR A 91 -0.25 4.01 13.96
N THR A 92 0.95 4.17 13.41
CA THR A 92 1.51 5.43 12.91
C THR A 92 1.67 5.37 11.40
N PRO A 93 1.55 6.50 10.69
CA PRO A 93 1.68 6.50 9.23
C PRO A 93 3.02 5.93 8.77
N PRO A 94 3.04 4.94 7.87
CA PRO A 94 4.26 4.60 7.15
C PRO A 94 4.72 5.78 6.30
N PHE A 95 5.97 5.79 5.89
CA PHE A 95 6.54 6.86 5.08
C PHE A 95 5.99 6.83 3.64
N ILE A 96 5.86 5.63 3.07
CA ILE A 96 5.31 5.42 1.73
C ILE A 96 4.32 4.26 1.76
N CYS A 97 3.17 4.42 1.11
CA CYS A 97 2.29 3.32 0.71
C CYS A 97 2.27 3.20 -0.80
N ILE A 98 2.42 1.98 -1.31
CA ILE A 98 2.39 1.65 -2.73
C ILE A 98 1.30 0.61 -2.96
N GLU A 99 0.41 0.92 -3.90
CA GLU A 99 -0.58 -0.01 -4.44
C GLU A 99 -0.18 -0.40 -5.85
N ILE A 100 -0.28 -1.68 -6.18
CA ILE A 100 0.01 -2.22 -7.50
C ILE A 100 -1.31 -2.66 -8.11
N LEU A 101 -1.67 -2.09 -9.26
CA LEU A 101 -2.92 -2.42 -9.94
C LEU A 101 -2.95 -3.88 -10.38
N SER A 102 -4.07 -4.51 -10.17
CA SER A 102 -4.44 -5.79 -10.80
C SER A 102 -5.56 -5.56 -11.82
N LYS A 103 -5.76 -6.51 -12.71
CA LYS A 103 -6.82 -6.41 -13.75
C LYS A 103 -8.24 -6.32 -13.17
N ASP A 104 -8.42 -6.80 -11.94
CA ASP A 104 -9.72 -6.86 -11.27
C ASP A 104 -9.96 -5.67 -10.32
N ASP A 105 -9.00 -4.74 -10.22
CA ASP A 105 -9.14 -3.57 -9.38
C ASP A 105 -10.21 -2.62 -9.91
N ARG A 106 -11.12 -2.23 -9.01
CA ARG A 106 -12.11 -1.20 -9.29
C ARG A 106 -11.54 0.17 -8.93
N PHE A 107 -11.73 1.13 -9.81
CA PHE A 107 -11.30 2.51 -9.58
C PHE A 107 -11.80 3.08 -8.24
N SER A 108 -13.07 2.81 -7.90
CA SER A 108 -13.67 3.29 -6.65
C SER A 108 -13.02 2.70 -5.40
N GLU A 109 -12.61 1.43 -5.44
CA GLU A 109 -11.95 0.76 -4.32
C GLU A 109 -10.51 1.27 -4.14
N MET A 110 -9.79 1.43 -5.25
CA MET A 110 -8.44 2.01 -5.23
C MET A 110 -8.46 3.44 -4.69
N ARG A 111 -9.40 4.25 -5.16
CA ARG A 111 -9.60 5.62 -4.67
C ARG A 111 -9.86 5.66 -3.16
N GLN A 112 -10.70 4.78 -2.63
CA GLN A 112 -10.97 4.71 -1.20
C GLN A 112 -9.73 4.34 -0.38
N ARG A 113 -8.90 3.42 -0.86
CA ARG A 113 -7.62 3.08 -0.20
C ARG A 113 -6.69 4.28 -0.15
N VAL A 114 -6.52 4.96 -1.28
CA VAL A 114 -5.68 6.16 -1.37
C VAL A 114 -6.19 7.25 -0.42
N GLU A 115 -7.48 7.50 -0.38
CA GLU A 115 -8.10 8.47 0.54
C GLU A 115 -7.82 8.10 2.01
N ASP A 116 -7.93 6.84 2.37
CA ASP A 116 -7.62 6.37 3.74
C ASP A 116 -6.15 6.61 4.10
N TYR A 117 -5.21 6.36 3.18
CA TYR A 117 -3.78 6.65 3.41
C TYR A 117 -3.50 8.14 3.56
N LEU A 118 -4.08 8.97 2.70
CA LEU A 118 -3.90 10.42 2.75
C LEU A 118 -4.52 11.03 4.01
N ASN A 119 -5.70 10.58 4.41
CA ASN A 119 -6.35 11.01 5.65
C ASN A 119 -5.56 10.57 6.90
N PHE A 120 -4.90 9.43 6.83
CA PHE A 120 -3.98 8.94 7.87
C PHE A 120 -2.64 9.69 7.86
N ARG A 121 -2.44 10.61 6.90
CA ARG A 121 -1.23 11.44 6.73
C ARG A 121 0.01 10.63 6.34
N VAL A 122 -0.15 9.58 5.54
CA VAL A 122 0.96 8.94 4.86
C VAL A 122 1.61 9.97 3.92
N PRO A 123 2.92 10.27 4.08
CA PRO A 123 3.55 11.35 3.30
C PRO A 123 3.55 11.10 1.79
N TYR A 124 3.72 9.84 1.39
CA TYR A 124 3.80 9.46 -0.02
C TYR A 124 2.90 8.27 -0.32
N VAL A 125 2.00 8.44 -1.26
CA VAL A 125 1.08 7.39 -1.73
C VAL A 125 1.25 7.27 -3.24
N TRP A 126 1.63 6.08 -3.70
CA TRP A 126 1.93 5.80 -5.09
C TRP A 126 1.09 4.64 -5.61
N ILE A 127 0.72 4.71 -6.88
CA ILE A 127 0.07 3.63 -7.61
C ILE A 127 0.98 3.23 -8.77
N LEU A 128 1.18 1.94 -8.95
CA LEU A 128 1.94 1.36 -10.07
C LEU A 128 1.04 0.45 -10.89
N ASP A 129 1.12 0.56 -12.22
CA ASP A 129 0.40 -0.30 -13.16
C ASP A 129 1.38 -1.18 -13.94
N PRO A 130 1.40 -2.49 -13.67
CA PRO A 130 2.27 -3.40 -14.42
C PRO A 130 1.87 -3.55 -15.89
N GLY A 131 0.60 -3.33 -16.23
CA GLY A 131 0.09 -3.47 -17.59
C GLY A 131 0.55 -2.34 -18.52
N THR A 132 0.50 -1.11 -18.04
CA THR A 132 0.90 0.09 -18.81
C THR A 132 2.33 0.56 -18.49
N ARG A 133 2.95 0.01 -17.44
CA ARG A 133 4.26 0.40 -16.92
C ARG A 133 4.30 1.87 -16.49
N GLN A 134 3.18 2.35 -15.96
CA GLN A 134 3.00 3.72 -15.48
C GLN A 134 2.98 3.78 -13.95
N ALA A 135 3.26 4.96 -13.43
CA ALA A 135 3.20 5.25 -12.01
C ALA A 135 2.51 6.59 -11.76
N TRP A 136 1.80 6.68 -10.65
CA TRP A 136 1.13 7.89 -10.22
C TRP A 136 1.51 8.25 -8.79
N ARG A 137 1.67 9.53 -8.55
CA ARG A 137 1.73 10.13 -7.23
C ARG A 137 0.33 10.63 -6.85
N CYS A 138 -0.14 10.20 -5.70
CA CYS A 138 -1.44 10.59 -5.16
C CYS A 138 -1.26 11.61 -4.04
N THR A 139 -2.00 12.71 -4.12
CA THR A 139 -2.03 13.77 -3.10
C THR A 139 -3.48 14.17 -2.81
N ALA A 140 -3.70 14.99 -1.80
CA ALA A 140 -5.03 15.51 -1.48
C ALA A 140 -5.66 16.34 -2.63
N THR A 141 -4.83 16.86 -3.55
CA THR A 141 -5.28 17.65 -4.71
C THR A 141 -5.53 16.82 -5.97
N GLY A 142 -5.14 15.55 -5.96
CA GLY A 142 -5.36 14.64 -7.10
C GLY A 142 -4.22 13.65 -7.34
N THR A 143 -4.35 12.96 -8.46
CA THR A 143 -3.42 11.93 -8.91
C THR A 143 -2.66 12.42 -10.14
N GLN A 144 -1.35 12.34 -10.11
CA GLN A 144 -0.47 12.82 -11.17
C GLN A 144 0.38 11.67 -11.70
N ASP A 145 0.36 11.49 -13.03
CA ASP A 145 1.30 10.60 -13.74
C ASP A 145 2.73 11.13 -13.60
N VAL A 146 3.66 10.25 -13.28
CA VAL A 146 5.05 10.62 -13.04
C VAL A 146 6.02 9.62 -13.67
N THR A 147 7.16 10.11 -14.12
CA THR A 147 8.28 9.27 -14.60
C THR A 147 9.32 8.98 -13.52
N GLU A 148 9.24 9.69 -12.40
CA GLU A 148 10.08 9.51 -11.23
C GLU A 148 9.26 9.63 -9.96
N LEU A 149 9.46 8.69 -9.03
CA LEU A 149 8.90 8.73 -7.70
C LEU A 149 9.92 9.37 -6.76
N ARG A 150 9.52 10.46 -6.12
CA ARG A 150 10.42 11.26 -5.29
C ARG A 150 9.92 11.41 -3.87
N THR A 151 10.85 11.42 -2.94
CA THR A 151 10.58 11.78 -1.54
C THR A 151 11.60 12.82 -1.05
N GLU A 152 11.25 13.48 0.05
CA GLU A 152 12.11 14.38 0.81
C GLU A 152 12.28 13.83 2.24
N ASN A 153 13.45 14.00 2.82
CA ASN A 153 13.79 13.63 4.20
C ASN A 153 13.45 12.16 4.59
N PRO A 154 14.08 11.14 3.97
CA PRO A 154 15.23 11.21 3.09
C PRO A 154 14.84 11.58 1.65
N GLU A 155 15.76 12.24 0.95
CA GLU A 155 15.60 12.46 -0.47
C GLU A 155 15.84 11.15 -1.21
N THR A 156 14.84 10.72 -1.97
CA THR A 156 14.96 9.58 -2.87
C THR A 156 14.46 9.95 -4.25
N VAL A 157 15.08 9.39 -5.26
CA VAL A 157 14.65 9.49 -6.65
C VAL A 157 14.64 8.09 -7.24
N VAL A 158 13.47 7.64 -7.63
CA VAL A 158 13.25 6.33 -8.22
C VAL A 158 12.72 6.52 -9.64
N PRO A 159 13.55 6.33 -10.67
CA PRO A 159 13.05 6.29 -12.04
C PRO A 159 12.03 5.17 -12.19
N VAL A 160 10.85 5.47 -12.71
CA VAL A 160 9.77 4.48 -12.84
C VAL A 160 10.19 3.31 -13.73
N CYS A 161 10.98 3.58 -14.78
CA CYS A 161 11.48 2.53 -15.67
C CYS A 161 12.31 1.46 -14.94
N ASP A 162 13.05 1.83 -13.88
CA ASP A 162 13.89 0.89 -13.13
C ASP A 162 13.08 -0.17 -12.37
N LEU A 163 11.80 0.10 -12.10
CA LEU A 163 10.91 -0.85 -11.41
C LEU A 163 10.30 -1.89 -12.34
N PHE A 164 10.42 -1.68 -13.66
CA PHE A 164 9.81 -2.53 -14.68
C PHE A 164 10.83 -3.32 -15.54
N GLU A 165 12.09 -3.33 -15.15
CA GLU A 165 13.16 -4.06 -15.84
C GLU A 165 13.11 -5.57 -15.66
#